data_c8735b094adc2d24ab9709f29dd79176
#
_entry.id   c8735b094adc2d24ab9709f29dd79176
#
_cell.length_a   1.000
_cell.length_b   1.000
_cell.length_c   1.000
_cell.angle_alpha   90.00
_cell.angle_beta   90.00
_cell.angle_gamma   90.00
#
_symmetry.space_group_name_H-M   'P 1'
#
loop_
_entity.id
_entity.type
_entity.pdbx_description
1 polymer ?
#
loop_
_entity_poly.entity_id
_entity_poly.type
_entity_poly.pdbx_seq_one_letter_code
_entity_poly.pdbx_strand_id
1 'polypeptide(L)'
;MSNELPPGESTDQHIVMEWETPTHEQIIEITKMHVEAMETNSDPAVWVTAGMHHVMLYTVGRRSGNVHRVALPFWRDPDGGRLVIGSFAGAVNDPAWVLNLRDRDANPGVKVRTQHGLYWSQHQILEGAERDTLWALMTVDRAFYADYQAKTERPIPMIRLPETELHEG
;
A
#
# COMPACT_ATOMS: atom_id res chain seq x y z
N MET A 1 1.55 20.80 -9.17
CA MET A 1 2.30 19.70 -8.53
C MET A 1 3.28 19.12 -9.53
N SER A 2 4.50 18.96 -9.12
CA SER A 2 5.51 18.28 -9.93
C SER A 2 5.20 16.78 -9.99
N ASN A 3 5.24 16.20 -11.19
CA ASN A 3 5.12 14.75 -11.38
C ASN A 3 6.47 14.05 -11.28
N GLU A 4 7.48 14.74 -10.73
CA GLU A 4 8.78 14.15 -10.51
C GLU A 4 8.73 13.11 -9.42
N LEU A 5 9.28 11.93 -9.72
CA LEU A 5 9.41 10.87 -8.72
C LEU A 5 10.58 11.15 -7.80
N PRO A 6 10.52 10.71 -6.53
CA PRO A 6 11.65 10.77 -5.62
C PRO A 6 12.89 10.08 -6.21
N PRO A 7 14.11 10.49 -5.81
CA PRO A 7 15.33 9.82 -6.26
C PRO A 7 15.30 8.32 -6.02
N GLY A 8 15.70 7.55 -7.02
CA GLY A 8 15.75 6.09 -6.95
C GLY A 8 14.42 5.39 -7.24
N GLU A 9 13.32 6.13 -7.39
CA GLU A 9 12.04 5.54 -7.74
C GLU A 9 11.89 5.43 -9.26
N SER A 10 11.54 4.22 -9.73
CA SER A 10 11.41 3.95 -11.15
C SER A 10 10.06 4.43 -11.70
N THR A 11 10.06 4.94 -12.93
CA THR A 11 8.83 5.22 -13.67
C THR A 11 8.18 3.95 -14.23
N ASP A 12 8.94 2.86 -14.32
CA ASP A 12 8.42 1.58 -14.77
C ASP A 12 7.78 0.84 -13.59
N GLN A 13 6.47 0.72 -13.67
CA GLN A 13 5.67 0.05 -12.65
C GLN A 13 5.19 -1.34 -13.06
N HIS A 14 5.61 -1.79 -14.26
CA HIS A 14 5.22 -3.09 -14.77
C HIS A 14 5.99 -4.19 -14.05
N ILE A 15 5.26 -5.03 -13.33
CA ILE A 15 5.82 -6.13 -12.53
C ILE A 15 5.22 -7.45 -13.00
N VAL A 16 6.09 -8.37 -13.37
CA VAL A 16 5.72 -9.76 -13.64
C VAL A 16 6.06 -10.58 -12.39
N MET A 17 5.09 -11.29 -11.86
CA MET A 17 5.29 -12.10 -10.66
C MET A 17 6.15 -13.31 -10.99
N GLU A 18 7.37 -13.34 -10.45
CA GLU A 18 8.33 -14.45 -10.60
C GLU A 18 8.49 -15.25 -9.30
N TRP A 19 7.67 -14.95 -8.30
CA TRP A 19 7.69 -15.61 -7.00
C TRP A 19 6.41 -16.40 -6.79
N GLU A 20 6.47 -17.39 -5.89
CA GLU A 20 5.27 -18.09 -5.44
C GLU A 20 4.45 -17.20 -4.50
N THR A 21 3.13 -17.26 -4.63
CA THR A 21 2.24 -16.54 -3.70
C THR A 21 2.48 -17.05 -2.28
N PRO A 22 2.91 -16.19 -1.35
CA PRO A 22 3.10 -16.63 0.03
C PRO A 22 1.77 -16.95 0.72
N THR A 23 1.82 -17.78 1.75
CA THR A 23 0.68 -18.01 2.61
C THR A 23 0.37 -16.75 3.43
N HIS A 24 -0.84 -16.65 3.98
CA HIS A 24 -1.21 -15.51 4.82
C HIS A 24 -0.31 -15.38 6.04
N GLU A 25 0.10 -16.50 6.65
CA GLU A 25 1.07 -16.50 7.76
C GLU A 25 2.43 -15.97 7.33
N GLN A 26 2.90 -16.36 6.15
CA GLN A 26 4.15 -15.88 5.59
C GLN A 26 4.09 -14.37 5.29
N ILE A 27 2.95 -13.87 4.79
CA ILE A 27 2.76 -12.43 4.56
C ILE A 27 2.90 -11.66 5.86
N ILE A 28 2.28 -12.13 6.94
CA ILE A 28 2.35 -11.48 8.26
C ILE A 28 3.78 -11.43 8.76
N GLU A 29 4.52 -12.54 8.68
CA GLU A 29 5.92 -12.59 9.10
C GLU A 29 6.84 -11.72 8.24
N ILE A 30 6.67 -11.76 6.92
CA ILE A 30 7.46 -10.93 5.99
C ILE A 30 7.20 -9.45 6.27
N THR A 31 5.94 -9.06 6.45
CA THR A 31 5.57 -7.68 6.76
C THR A 31 6.21 -7.21 8.05
N LYS A 32 6.17 -8.04 9.09
CA LYS A 32 6.76 -7.72 10.40
C LYS A 32 8.27 -7.47 10.30
N MET A 33 8.98 -8.34 9.62
CA MET A 33 10.43 -8.19 9.38
C MET A 33 10.72 -6.94 8.53
N HIS A 34 9.92 -6.71 7.51
CA HIS A 34 10.09 -5.59 6.60
C HIS A 34 9.88 -4.24 7.31
N VAL A 35 8.84 -4.16 8.14
CA VAL A 35 8.54 -2.96 8.96
C VAL A 35 9.72 -2.63 9.88
N GLU A 36 10.29 -3.62 10.56
CA GLU A 36 11.44 -3.40 11.43
C GLU A 36 12.66 -2.84 10.66
N ALA A 37 12.91 -3.37 9.46
CA ALA A 37 13.99 -2.88 8.61
C ALA A 37 13.73 -1.45 8.11
N MET A 38 12.51 -1.15 7.72
CA MET A 38 12.12 0.18 7.22
C MET A 38 12.25 1.29 8.27
N GLU A 39 12.03 0.96 9.54
CA GLU A 39 12.15 1.95 10.62
C GLU A 39 13.57 2.39 10.90
N THR A 40 14.53 1.55 10.58
CA THR A 40 15.94 1.77 10.93
C THR A 40 16.83 2.05 9.73
N ASN A 41 16.30 1.96 8.50
CA ASN A 41 17.15 1.97 7.32
C ASN A 41 16.44 2.60 6.12
N SER A 42 17.09 3.57 5.48
CA SER A 42 16.61 4.21 4.25
C SER A 42 17.24 3.63 2.98
N ASP A 43 17.96 2.52 3.07
CA ASP A 43 18.58 1.87 1.91
C ASP A 43 17.51 1.44 0.91
N PRO A 44 17.68 1.73 -0.39
CA PRO A 44 16.74 1.27 -1.42
C PRO A 44 16.43 -0.22 -1.36
N ALA A 45 17.39 -1.05 -0.98
CA ALA A 45 17.19 -2.50 -0.84
C ALA A 45 16.10 -2.87 0.20
N VAL A 46 15.85 -1.99 1.16
CA VAL A 46 14.79 -2.18 2.16
C VAL A 46 13.44 -1.71 1.63
N TRP A 47 13.43 -0.62 0.85
CA TRP A 47 12.21 0.03 0.39
C TRP A 47 11.70 -0.45 -0.96
N VAL A 48 12.52 -1.22 -1.69
CA VAL A 48 12.15 -1.81 -2.97
C VAL A 48 12.25 -3.33 -2.85
N THR A 49 11.14 -4.01 -2.93
CA THR A 49 11.06 -5.48 -2.84
C THR A 49 10.25 -6.01 -4.02
N ALA A 50 10.77 -7.06 -4.66
CA ALA A 50 10.16 -7.63 -5.86
C ALA A 50 9.95 -6.60 -6.98
N GLY A 51 10.84 -5.61 -7.07
CA GLY A 51 10.76 -4.52 -8.04
C GLY A 51 9.75 -3.43 -7.69
N MET A 52 9.04 -3.54 -6.59
CA MET A 52 8.02 -2.57 -6.17
C MET A 52 8.51 -1.69 -5.03
N HIS A 53 8.28 -0.39 -5.17
CA HIS A 53 8.50 0.56 -4.08
C HIS A 53 7.42 0.40 -3.01
N HIS A 54 7.82 0.54 -1.75
CA HIS A 54 6.93 0.35 -0.60
C HIS A 54 6.79 1.63 0.22
N VAL A 55 5.67 1.72 0.90
CA VAL A 55 5.46 2.66 2.00
C VAL A 55 5.25 1.86 3.28
N MET A 56 5.47 2.52 4.42
CA MET A 56 5.02 2.01 5.70
C MET A 56 3.84 2.85 6.17
N LEU A 57 2.70 2.18 6.39
CA LEU A 57 1.46 2.81 6.79
C LEU A 57 1.24 2.58 8.29
N TYR A 58 0.92 3.67 9.00
CA TYR A 58 0.54 3.61 10.41
C TYR A 58 -0.97 3.72 10.51
N THR A 59 -1.61 2.78 11.19
CA THR A 59 -3.04 2.85 11.48
C THR A 59 -3.27 2.69 12.97
N VAL A 60 -4.35 3.30 13.46
CA VAL A 60 -4.81 3.07 14.83
C VAL A 60 -5.82 1.93 14.80
N GLY A 61 -5.59 0.92 15.61
CA GLY A 61 -6.49 -0.23 15.71
C GLY A 61 -7.88 0.20 16.16
N ARG A 62 -8.88 -0.11 15.35
CA ARG A 62 -10.28 0.27 15.60
C ARG A 62 -10.86 -0.31 16.89
N ARG A 63 -10.25 -1.35 17.40
CA ARG A 63 -10.67 -2.02 18.64
C ARG A 63 -9.72 -1.78 19.80
N SER A 64 -8.42 -1.86 19.56
CA SER A 64 -7.39 -1.76 20.59
C SER A 64 -6.96 -0.35 20.90
N GLY A 65 -7.08 0.58 19.94
CA GLY A 65 -6.50 1.92 20.04
C GLY A 65 -4.98 1.95 19.87
N ASN A 66 -4.36 0.82 19.64
CA ASN A 66 -2.90 0.72 19.46
C ASN A 66 -2.51 1.08 18.02
N VAL A 67 -1.31 1.63 17.86
CA VAL A 67 -0.75 1.90 16.54
C VAL A 67 -0.22 0.61 15.92
N HIS A 68 -0.65 0.34 14.70
CA HIS A 68 -0.17 -0.78 13.90
C HIS A 68 0.58 -0.27 12.69
N ARG A 69 1.58 -1.02 12.24
CA ARG A 69 2.41 -0.68 11.09
C ARG A 69 2.34 -1.79 10.06
N VAL A 70 2.27 -1.42 8.79
CA VAL A 70 2.28 -2.38 7.71
C VAL A 70 3.12 -1.85 6.56
N ALA A 71 3.94 -2.71 5.96
CA ALA A 71 4.69 -2.40 4.75
C ALA A 71 3.87 -2.82 3.53
N LEU A 72 3.66 -1.91 2.60
CA LEU A 72 2.80 -2.13 1.45
C LEU A 72 3.49 -1.65 0.17
N PRO A 73 3.50 -2.47 -0.89
CA PRO A 73 3.90 -1.97 -2.19
C PRO A 73 2.85 -0.98 -2.68
N PHE A 74 3.30 0.06 -3.39
CA PHE A 74 2.37 1.00 -3.99
C PHE A 74 2.54 1.06 -5.50
N TRP A 75 1.46 1.46 -6.17
CA TRP A 75 1.43 1.77 -7.58
C TRP A 75 1.01 3.24 -7.73
N ARG A 76 1.64 3.96 -8.65
CA ARG A 76 1.26 5.35 -8.89
C ARG A 76 0.20 5.43 -9.96
N ASP A 77 -0.85 6.21 -9.69
CA ASP A 77 -1.87 6.50 -10.67
C ASP A 77 -1.34 7.50 -11.74
N PRO A 78 -2.11 7.77 -12.80
CA PRO A 78 -1.67 8.71 -13.85
C PRO A 78 -1.35 10.11 -13.34
N ASP A 79 -1.92 10.52 -12.21
CA ASP A 79 -1.65 11.81 -11.57
C ASP A 79 -0.44 11.77 -10.62
N GLY A 80 0.18 10.63 -10.48
CA GLY A 80 1.36 10.44 -9.62
C GLY A 80 1.04 10.11 -8.17
N GLY A 81 -0.22 9.90 -7.83
CA GLY A 81 -0.65 9.53 -6.48
C GLY A 81 -0.28 8.09 -6.14
N ARG A 82 0.10 7.85 -4.89
CA ARG A 82 0.36 6.49 -4.42
C ARG A 82 -0.93 5.78 -4.08
N LEU A 83 -1.12 4.58 -4.65
CA LEU A 83 -2.21 3.69 -4.31
C LEU A 83 -1.67 2.40 -3.70
N VAL A 84 -2.27 1.98 -2.61
CA VAL A 84 -1.99 0.68 -1.98
C VAL A 84 -3.20 -0.22 -2.13
N ILE A 85 -2.95 -1.52 -2.19
CA ILE A 85 -3.95 -2.50 -2.58
C ILE A 85 -4.19 -3.47 -1.43
N GLY A 86 -5.43 -3.57 -0.97
CA GLY A 86 -5.82 -4.44 0.13
C GLY A 86 -6.09 -5.88 -0.29
N SER A 87 -5.16 -6.48 -1.05
CA SER A 87 -5.36 -7.80 -1.64
C SER A 87 -5.22 -8.96 -0.64
N PHE A 88 -4.26 -8.87 0.26
CA PHE A 88 -3.88 -9.97 1.16
C PHE A 88 -3.83 -11.33 0.42
N ALA A 89 -3.18 -11.33 -0.77
CA ALA A 89 -3.06 -12.49 -1.66
C ALA A 89 -4.40 -13.16 -2.00
N GLY A 90 -5.48 -12.37 -2.10
CA GLY A 90 -6.81 -12.87 -2.43
C GLY A 90 -7.56 -13.52 -1.27
N ALA A 91 -7.21 -13.18 -0.03
CA ALA A 91 -7.93 -13.67 1.15
C ALA A 91 -9.42 -13.31 1.10
N VAL A 92 -10.23 -14.11 1.78
CA VAL A 92 -11.70 -13.94 1.82
C VAL A 92 -12.08 -12.61 2.47
N ASN A 93 -11.34 -12.18 3.47
CA ASN A 93 -11.60 -10.94 4.20
C ASN A 93 -10.55 -9.88 3.88
N ASP A 94 -10.95 -8.61 4.00
CA ASP A 94 -10.01 -7.50 3.95
C ASP A 94 -8.97 -7.61 5.06
N PRO A 95 -7.72 -7.19 4.80
CA PRO A 95 -6.72 -7.14 5.86
C PRO A 95 -7.09 -6.12 6.96
N ALA A 96 -6.57 -6.34 8.15
CA ALA A 96 -6.90 -5.51 9.32
C ALA A 96 -6.64 -4.02 9.08
N TRP A 97 -5.55 -3.68 8.36
CA TRP A 97 -5.24 -2.27 8.10
C TRP A 97 -6.32 -1.58 7.24
N VAL A 98 -6.95 -2.30 6.32
CA VAL A 98 -8.08 -1.75 5.53
C VAL A 98 -9.27 -1.49 6.43
N LEU A 99 -9.59 -2.42 7.32
CA LEU A 99 -10.69 -2.26 8.26
C LEU A 99 -10.45 -1.07 9.19
N ASN A 100 -9.20 -0.86 9.62
CA ASN A 100 -8.82 0.30 10.42
C ASN A 100 -9.01 1.60 9.63
N LEU A 101 -8.63 1.63 8.35
CA LEU A 101 -8.81 2.82 7.49
C LEU A 101 -10.28 3.18 7.30
N ARG A 102 -11.17 2.20 7.27
CA ARG A 102 -12.61 2.43 7.15
C ARG A 102 -13.22 3.05 8.40
N ASP A 103 -12.59 2.86 9.54
CA ASP A 103 -12.99 3.50 10.79
C ASP A 103 -12.40 4.91 10.85
N ARG A 104 -13.18 5.88 10.36
CA ARG A 104 -12.76 7.28 10.27
C ARG A 104 -12.65 7.98 11.62
N ASP A 105 -13.32 7.47 12.64
CA ASP A 105 -13.19 8.00 13.99
C ASP A 105 -11.84 7.65 14.60
N ALA A 106 -11.39 6.41 14.40
CA ALA A 106 -10.07 5.97 14.83
C ALA A 106 -8.95 6.53 13.93
N ASN A 107 -9.21 6.64 12.62
CA ASN A 107 -8.23 7.04 11.61
C ASN A 107 -8.79 8.15 10.70
N PRO A 108 -8.93 9.38 11.21
CA PRO A 108 -9.38 10.51 10.37
C PRO A 108 -8.35 10.89 9.31
N GLY A 109 -7.09 10.64 9.58
CA GLY A 109 -5.96 10.68 8.67
C GLY A 109 -4.94 9.68 9.13
N VAL A 110 -3.96 9.36 8.30
CA VAL A 110 -2.94 8.37 8.62
C VAL A 110 -1.54 8.87 8.29
N LYS A 111 -0.58 8.36 9.04
CA LYS A 111 0.82 8.66 8.82
C LYS A 111 1.38 7.65 7.81
N VAL A 112 2.14 8.17 6.85
CA VAL A 112 2.79 7.37 5.80
C VAL A 112 4.28 7.68 5.80
N ARG A 113 5.10 6.66 5.99
CA ARG A 113 6.55 6.78 5.87
C ARG A 113 6.97 6.26 4.51
N THR A 114 7.79 7.06 3.82
CA THR A 114 8.46 6.66 2.58
C THR A 114 9.95 6.51 2.84
N GLN A 115 10.69 6.03 1.84
CA GLN A 115 12.15 5.98 1.91
C GLN A 115 12.77 7.33 2.25
N HIS A 116 12.16 8.42 1.80
CA HIS A 116 12.74 9.76 1.86
C HIS A 116 12.04 10.70 2.84
N GLY A 117 11.02 10.25 3.55
CA GLY A 117 10.33 11.12 4.49
C GLY A 117 9.06 10.53 5.05
N LEU A 118 8.32 11.40 5.71
CA LEU A 118 7.12 11.07 6.44
C LEU A 118 6.07 12.12 6.16
N TYR A 119 4.82 11.72 5.90
CA TYR A 119 3.74 12.67 5.69
C TYR A 119 2.42 12.16 6.29
N TRP A 120 1.49 13.08 6.50
CA TRP A 120 0.11 12.76 6.83
C TRP A 120 -0.73 12.66 5.56
N SER A 121 -1.64 11.71 5.54
CA SER A 121 -2.53 11.49 4.41
C SER A 121 -3.98 11.48 4.85
N GLN A 122 -4.81 12.24 4.12
CA GLN A 122 -6.26 12.07 4.13
C GLN A 122 -6.60 10.95 3.14
N HIS A 123 -6.41 9.73 3.57
CA HIS A 123 -6.57 8.55 2.72
C HIS A 123 -7.95 8.48 2.06
N GLN A 124 -7.98 7.98 0.84
CA GLN A 124 -9.20 7.86 0.04
C GLN A 124 -9.40 6.40 -0.36
N ILE A 125 -10.49 5.81 0.09
CA ILE A 125 -10.88 4.47 -0.35
C ILE A 125 -11.67 4.65 -1.64
N LEU A 126 -11.12 4.16 -2.75
CA LEU A 126 -11.71 4.38 -4.06
C LEU A 126 -12.97 3.53 -4.23
N GLU A 127 -13.97 4.12 -4.88
CA GLU A 127 -15.26 3.47 -5.12
C GLU A 127 -15.77 3.75 -6.54
N GLY A 128 -16.70 2.93 -7.00
CA GLY A 128 -17.42 3.15 -8.26
C GLY A 128 -16.53 3.17 -9.49
N ALA A 129 -16.86 4.06 -10.41
CA ALA A 129 -16.19 4.15 -11.72
C ALA A 129 -14.71 4.53 -11.60
N GLU A 130 -14.33 5.39 -10.66
CA GLU A 130 -12.94 5.76 -10.42
C GLU A 130 -12.13 4.53 -10.01
N ARG A 131 -12.64 3.75 -9.07
CA ARG A 131 -11.99 2.51 -8.64
C ARG A 131 -11.81 1.55 -9.80
N ASP A 132 -12.86 1.33 -10.60
CA ASP A 132 -12.83 0.38 -11.70
C ASP A 132 -11.87 0.81 -12.80
N THR A 133 -11.81 2.09 -13.12
CA THR A 133 -10.87 2.63 -14.11
C THR A 133 -9.43 2.44 -13.65
N LEU A 134 -9.12 2.78 -12.41
CA LEU A 134 -7.77 2.65 -11.88
C LEU A 134 -7.36 1.20 -11.67
N TRP A 135 -8.30 0.33 -11.30
CA TRP A 135 -8.06 -1.11 -11.22
C TRP A 135 -7.66 -1.68 -12.57
N ALA A 136 -8.37 -1.30 -13.64
CA ALA A 136 -8.05 -1.76 -14.99
C ALA A 136 -6.64 -1.31 -15.42
N LEU A 137 -6.26 -0.07 -15.14
CA LEU A 137 -4.92 0.44 -15.44
C LEU A 137 -3.85 -0.27 -14.60
N MET A 138 -4.07 -0.42 -13.32
CA MET A 138 -3.12 -1.03 -12.39
C MET A 138 -2.87 -2.50 -12.75
N THR A 139 -3.89 -3.25 -13.15
CA THR A 139 -3.74 -4.66 -13.49
C THR A 139 -3.07 -4.90 -14.84
N VAL A 140 -2.97 -3.89 -15.69
CA VAL A 140 -2.08 -3.95 -16.87
C VAL A 140 -0.61 -4.01 -16.40
N ASP A 141 -0.24 -3.19 -15.42
CA ASP A 141 1.11 -3.16 -14.88
C ASP A 141 1.40 -4.34 -13.94
N ARG A 142 0.41 -4.77 -13.19
CA ARG A 142 0.53 -5.77 -12.12
C ARG A 142 -0.59 -6.79 -12.19
N ALA A 143 -0.54 -7.62 -13.22
CA ALA A 143 -1.58 -8.62 -13.54
C ALA A 143 -1.85 -9.59 -12.38
N PHE A 144 -0.88 -9.83 -11.50
CA PHE A 144 -1.06 -10.74 -10.36
C PHE A 144 -2.17 -10.29 -9.39
N TYR A 145 -2.49 -8.99 -9.34
CA TYR A 145 -3.63 -8.53 -8.54
C TYR A 145 -4.97 -9.02 -9.11
N ALA A 146 -5.07 -9.14 -10.43
CA ALA A 146 -6.27 -9.75 -11.04
C ALA A 146 -6.41 -11.23 -10.65
N ASP A 147 -5.29 -11.95 -10.54
CA ASP A 147 -5.29 -13.33 -10.07
C ASP A 147 -5.75 -13.42 -8.60
N TYR A 148 -5.34 -12.48 -7.77
CA TYR A 148 -5.81 -12.39 -6.39
C TYR A 148 -7.30 -12.08 -6.32
N GLN A 149 -7.79 -11.17 -7.15
CA GLN A 149 -9.22 -10.85 -7.23
C GLN A 149 -10.05 -12.08 -7.63
N ALA A 150 -9.52 -12.92 -8.49
CA ALA A 150 -10.22 -14.15 -8.93
C ALA A 150 -10.40 -15.17 -7.81
N LYS A 151 -9.63 -15.05 -6.71
CA LYS A 151 -9.70 -15.94 -5.55
C LYS A 151 -10.75 -15.54 -4.52
N THR A 152 -11.35 -14.37 -4.65
CA THR A 152 -12.32 -13.86 -3.67
C THR A 152 -13.46 -13.12 -4.34
N GLU A 153 -14.65 -13.18 -3.74
CA GLU A 153 -15.81 -12.43 -4.20
C GLU A 153 -15.82 -10.98 -3.72
N ARG A 154 -15.09 -10.67 -2.66
CA ARG A 154 -15.00 -9.29 -2.20
C ARG A 154 -14.26 -8.43 -3.23
N PRO A 155 -14.69 -7.19 -3.50
CA PRO A 155 -13.89 -6.27 -4.29
C PRO A 155 -12.61 -5.93 -3.50
N ILE A 156 -11.45 -6.17 -4.09
CA ILE A 156 -10.17 -5.83 -3.44
C ILE A 156 -10.06 -4.31 -3.39
N PRO A 157 -9.91 -3.72 -2.20
CA PRO A 157 -9.89 -2.27 -2.06
C PRO A 157 -8.61 -1.66 -2.61
N MET A 158 -8.77 -0.48 -3.19
CA MET A 158 -7.67 0.41 -3.61
C MET A 158 -7.75 1.67 -2.77
N ILE A 159 -6.65 2.06 -2.15
CA ILE A 159 -6.60 3.22 -1.28
C ILE A 159 -5.54 4.18 -1.79
N ARG A 160 -5.96 5.43 -2.08
CA ARG A 160 -5.05 6.51 -2.44
C ARG A 160 -4.52 7.17 -1.16
N LEU A 161 -3.22 7.45 -1.15
CA LEU A 161 -2.53 8.07 -0.01
C LEU A 161 -1.94 9.42 -0.43
N PRO A 162 -2.77 10.45 -0.62
CA PRO A 162 -2.26 11.77 -1.00
C PRO A 162 -1.43 12.40 0.13
N GLU A 163 -0.43 13.17 -0.25
CA GLU A 163 0.35 13.97 0.68
C GLU A 163 -0.45 15.21 1.06
N THR A 164 -1.03 15.22 2.25
CA THR A 164 -1.83 16.35 2.73
C THR A 164 -1.05 17.24 3.68
N GLU A 165 -0.07 16.69 4.39
CA GLU A 165 0.83 17.42 5.26
C GLU A 165 2.16 16.68 5.36
N LEU A 166 3.28 17.41 5.26
CA LEU A 166 4.62 16.83 5.41
C LEU A 166 5.07 16.96 6.85
N HIS A 167 5.66 15.88 7.37
CA HIS A 167 6.33 15.88 8.67
C HIS A 167 7.83 15.68 8.47
N GLU A 168 8.62 16.50 9.13
CA GLU A 168 10.04 16.24 9.29
C GLU A 168 10.20 15.14 10.33
N GLY A 169 10.69 14.01 9.91
CA GLY A 169 10.81 12.82 10.76
C GLY A 169 12.12 12.70 11.49
#